data_39d9e66e617d09b0464eaf0468c190e9
#
_entry.id   39d9e66e617d09b0464eaf0468c190e9
#
_cell.length_a   1.000
_cell.length_b   1.000
_cell.length_c   1.000
_cell.angle_alpha   90.00
_cell.angle_beta   90.00
_cell.angle_gamma   90.00
#
_symmetry.space_group_name_H-M   'P 1'
#
loop_
_entity.id
_entity.type
_entity.pdbx_description
1 polymer ?
#
loop_
_entity_poly.entity_id
_entity_poly.type
_entity_poly.pdbx_seq_one_letter_code
_entity_poly.pdbx_strand_id
1 'polypeptide(L)'
;ENIISENISLTGNLDLMNEKVSLILREQESIKATLNSLKKLNAQLTEIKQLSDLNNEKTSVNSQDLKEVMSKTENLNKNLAKLSDDLEKNSKLMLSSSKSELSNRLYLAKSLLDRLKSGVPYSPQLIALGKEGLDPALLRFAKGGAPTLSDLAARLSVRAGELKDADKTKRDKNWKNNLKKEITKFVKIKPTNINKISGTPGVLLRAEYAISNGNLDKAIGEIDSLDFQERGVLNAWLAEAKATKNANIAAENLLAKTTAAFQKRN
;
A
#
# COMPACT_ATOMS: atom_id res chain seq x y z
N GLU A 1 35.58 0.49 -88.55
CA GLU A 1 36.05 0.96 -87.24
C GLU A 1 34.95 1.70 -86.52
N ASN A 2 34.09 2.48 -87.16
CA ASN A 2 33.06 3.29 -86.50
C ASN A 2 31.99 2.45 -85.73
N ILE A 3 31.52 1.35 -86.39
CA ILE A 3 30.46 0.47 -85.81
C ILE A 3 30.94 -0.30 -84.56
N ILE A 4 32.21 -0.64 -84.45
CA ILE A 4 32.79 -1.34 -83.34
C ILE A 4 32.90 -0.37 -82.12
N SER A 5 33.29 0.87 -82.38
CA SER A 5 33.35 1.92 -81.38
C SER A 5 31.98 2.30 -80.83
N GLU A 6 30.95 2.38 -81.64
CA GLU A 6 29.57 2.61 -81.25
C GLU A 6 29.01 1.45 -80.38
N ASN A 7 29.30 0.20 -80.82
CA ASN A 7 28.88 -0.98 -79.99
C ASN A 7 29.56 -1.03 -78.64
N ILE A 8 30.83 -0.68 -78.50
CA ILE A 8 31.54 -0.60 -77.23
C ILE A 8 30.91 0.49 -76.36
N SER A 9 30.59 1.64 -76.94
CA SER A 9 29.91 2.73 -76.21
C SER A 9 28.49 2.35 -75.74
N LEU A 10 27.74 1.66 -76.62
CA LEU A 10 26.40 1.16 -76.24
C LEU A 10 26.47 0.11 -75.13
N THR A 11 27.40 -0.80 -75.16
CA THR A 11 27.59 -1.82 -74.17
C THR A 11 27.96 -1.16 -72.83
N GLY A 12 28.86 -0.19 -72.81
CA GLY A 12 29.20 0.58 -71.61
C GLY A 12 28.01 1.35 -71.02
N ASN A 13 27.19 1.94 -71.88
CA ASN A 13 25.95 2.61 -71.42
C ASN A 13 24.92 1.61 -70.88
N LEU A 14 24.82 0.41 -71.41
CA LEU A 14 23.94 -0.65 -70.98
C LEU A 14 24.37 -1.15 -69.59
N ASP A 15 25.66 -1.35 -69.37
CA ASP A 15 26.20 -1.75 -68.05
C ASP A 15 25.95 -0.68 -66.95
N LEU A 16 26.15 0.59 -67.30
CA LEU A 16 25.87 1.72 -66.41
C LEU A 16 24.37 1.83 -66.07
N MET A 17 23.51 1.51 -67.07
CA MET A 17 22.07 1.50 -66.85
C MET A 17 21.64 0.33 -65.97
N ASN A 18 22.23 -0.85 -66.19
CA ASN A 18 21.99 -2.01 -65.35
C ASN A 18 22.44 -1.78 -63.87
N GLU A 19 23.58 -1.11 -63.65
CA GLU A 19 24.06 -0.72 -62.36
C GLU A 19 23.09 0.26 -61.68
N LYS A 20 22.63 1.29 -62.39
CA LYS A 20 21.61 2.23 -61.85
C LYS A 20 20.30 1.54 -61.52
N VAL A 21 19.84 0.62 -62.36
CA VAL A 21 18.62 -0.17 -62.06
C VAL A 21 18.80 -1.00 -60.82
N SER A 22 19.95 -1.62 -60.61
CA SER A 22 20.22 -2.41 -59.39
C SER A 22 20.26 -1.56 -58.13
N LEU A 23 20.81 -0.33 -58.22
CA LEU A 23 20.77 0.64 -57.12
C LEU A 23 19.35 1.07 -56.79
N ILE A 24 18.55 1.40 -57.79
CA ILE A 24 17.14 1.78 -57.61
C ILE A 24 16.35 0.64 -56.96
N LEU A 25 16.56 -0.61 -57.33
CA LEU A 25 15.91 -1.76 -56.73
C LEU A 25 16.28 -1.91 -55.24
N ARG A 26 17.56 -1.71 -54.89
CA ARG A 26 18.00 -1.73 -53.47
C ARG A 26 17.37 -0.60 -52.65
N GLU A 27 17.33 0.61 -53.24
CA GLU A 27 16.66 1.74 -52.57
C GLU A 27 15.16 1.47 -52.41
N GLN A 28 14.50 0.88 -53.38
CA GLN A 28 13.09 0.51 -53.32
C GLN A 28 12.81 -0.50 -52.19
N GLU A 29 13.69 -1.51 -52.02
CA GLU A 29 13.60 -2.46 -50.92
C GLU A 29 13.81 -1.79 -49.56
N SER A 30 14.76 -0.88 -49.45
CA SER A 30 15.01 -0.09 -48.24
C SER A 30 13.81 0.79 -47.86
N ILE A 31 13.23 1.48 -48.84
CA ILE A 31 12.02 2.28 -48.67
C ILE A 31 10.85 1.42 -48.20
N LYS A 32 10.69 0.22 -48.81
CA LYS A 32 9.63 -0.72 -48.41
C LYS A 32 9.81 -1.21 -46.96
N ALA A 33 11.04 -1.49 -46.53
CA ALA A 33 11.36 -1.87 -45.18
C ALA A 33 11.04 -0.72 -44.16
N THR A 34 11.42 0.49 -44.55
CA THR A 34 11.15 1.70 -43.76
C THR A 34 9.65 1.96 -43.64
N LEU A 35 8.90 1.81 -44.75
CA LEU A 35 7.44 1.95 -44.73
C LEU A 35 6.74 0.93 -43.84
N ASN A 36 7.23 -0.31 -43.81
CA ASN A 36 6.71 -1.34 -42.89
C ASN A 36 7.01 -1.01 -41.45
N SER A 37 8.19 -0.47 -41.14
CA SER A 37 8.56 0.00 -39.80
C SER A 37 7.70 1.16 -39.36
N LEU A 38 7.42 2.13 -40.26
CA LEU A 38 6.50 3.25 -39.97
C LEU A 38 5.07 2.79 -39.71
N LYS A 39 4.57 1.81 -40.48
CA LYS A 39 3.24 1.22 -40.22
C LYS A 39 3.15 0.57 -38.84
N LYS A 40 4.20 -0.17 -38.46
CA LYS A 40 4.28 -0.80 -37.14
C LYS A 40 4.33 0.26 -36.00
N LEU A 41 5.12 1.32 -36.20
CA LEU A 41 5.21 2.41 -35.23
C LEU A 41 3.88 3.15 -35.09
N ASN A 42 3.16 3.37 -36.19
CA ASN A 42 1.84 4.02 -36.13
C ASN A 42 0.79 3.16 -35.42
N ALA A 43 0.83 1.83 -35.58
CA ALA A 43 -0.01 0.91 -34.85
C ALA A 43 0.29 0.98 -33.33
N GLN A 44 1.57 0.99 -32.94
CA GLN A 44 1.99 1.14 -31.56
C GLN A 44 1.58 2.50 -30.96
N LEU A 45 1.67 3.57 -31.74
CA LEU A 45 1.22 4.91 -31.33
C LEU A 45 -0.28 4.92 -31.04
N THR A 46 -1.07 4.24 -31.86
CA THR A 46 -2.53 4.13 -31.68
C THR A 46 -2.86 3.37 -30.39
N GLU A 47 -2.15 2.28 -30.11
CA GLU A 47 -2.31 1.49 -28.89
C GLU A 47 -1.94 2.30 -27.63
N ILE A 48 -0.81 3.03 -27.68
CA ILE A 48 -0.39 3.90 -26.58
C ILE A 48 -1.44 5.00 -26.32
N LYS A 49 -2.01 5.57 -27.37
CA LYS A 49 -3.07 6.58 -27.24
C LYS A 49 -4.29 6.01 -26.55
N GLN A 50 -4.76 4.82 -26.97
CA GLN A 50 -5.88 4.15 -26.31
C GLN A 50 -5.61 3.85 -24.83
N LEU A 51 -4.39 3.37 -24.50
CA LEU A 51 -3.99 3.13 -23.11
C LEU A 51 -3.93 4.42 -22.28
N SER A 52 -3.49 5.52 -22.89
CA SER A 52 -3.47 6.85 -22.24
C SER A 52 -4.86 7.33 -21.94
N ASP A 53 -5.79 7.22 -22.90
CA ASP A 53 -7.18 7.64 -22.72
C ASP A 53 -7.88 6.82 -21.60
N LEU A 54 -7.67 5.50 -21.59
CA LEU A 54 -8.17 4.59 -20.56
C LEU A 54 -7.59 4.92 -19.16
N ASN A 55 -6.32 5.31 -19.10
CA ASN A 55 -5.68 5.70 -17.86
C ASN A 55 -6.21 7.04 -17.33
N ASN A 56 -6.47 7.99 -18.22
CA ASN A 56 -7.08 9.27 -17.89
C ASN A 56 -8.50 9.10 -17.35
N GLU A 57 -9.30 8.23 -17.97
CA GLU A 57 -10.65 7.89 -17.50
C GLU A 57 -10.60 7.28 -16.08
N LYS A 58 -9.72 6.28 -15.86
CA LYS A 58 -9.53 5.68 -14.53
C LYS A 58 -9.07 6.69 -13.48
N THR A 59 -8.19 7.61 -13.85
CA THR A 59 -7.70 8.65 -12.96
C THR A 59 -8.84 9.61 -12.56
N SER A 60 -9.72 9.93 -13.50
CA SER A 60 -10.92 10.74 -13.23
C SER A 60 -11.86 10.04 -12.27
N VAL A 61 -12.18 8.75 -12.50
CA VAL A 61 -13.04 7.95 -11.62
C VAL A 61 -12.44 7.86 -10.21
N ASN A 62 -11.15 7.52 -10.10
CA ASN A 62 -10.47 7.44 -8.81
C ASN A 62 -10.47 8.77 -8.05
N SER A 63 -10.36 9.90 -8.78
CA SER A 63 -10.44 11.24 -8.18
C SER A 63 -11.83 11.53 -7.62
N GLN A 64 -12.87 11.03 -8.29
CA GLN A 64 -14.26 11.18 -7.86
C GLN A 64 -14.56 10.33 -6.63
N ASP A 65 -14.12 9.06 -6.65
CA ASP A 65 -14.24 8.14 -5.52
C ASP A 65 -13.48 8.68 -4.28
N LEU A 66 -12.29 9.26 -4.49
CA LEU A 66 -11.51 9.87 -3.41
C LEU A 66 -12.27 11.03 -2.76
N LYS A 67 -12.90 11.91 -3.56
CA LYS A 67 -13.72 13.02 -3.03
C LYS A 67 -14.91 12.50 -2.23
N GLU A 68 -15.57 11.44 -2.71
CA GLU A 68 -16.68 10.82 -1.98
C GLU A 68 -16.23 10.23 -0.64
N VAL A 69 -15.12 9.50 -0.63
CA VAL A 69 -14.52 8.94 0.59
C VAL A 69 -14.12 10.04 1.56
N MET A 70 -13.51 11.13 1.09
CA MET A 70 -13.16 12.28 1.93
C MET A 70 -14.41 12.90 2.56
N SER A 71 -15.48 13.12 1.80
CA SER A 71 -16.75 13.65 2.30
C SER A 71 -17.39 12.73 3.35
N LYS A 72 -17.40 11.43 3.10
CA LYS A 72 -17.89 10.43 4.07
C LYS A 72 -17.07 10.44 5.36
N THR A 73 -15.74 10.54 5.23
CA THR A 73 -14.83 10.62 6.36
C THR A 73 -15.05 11.87 7.20
N GLU A 74 -15.26 13.02 6.56
CA GLU A 74 -15.56 14.27 7.26
C GLU A 74 -16.91 14.18 8.00
N ASN A 75 -17.94 13.61 7.36
CA ASN A 75 -19.22 13.38 8.02
C ASN A 75 -19.13 12.41 9.20
N LEU A 76 -18.35 11.34 9.07
CA LEU A 76 -18.08 10.43 10.17
C LEU A 76 -17.37 11.13 11.33
N ASN A 77 -16.38 11.97 11.06
CA ASN A 77 -15.69 12.75 12.08
C ASN A 77 -16.63 13.73 12.80
N LYS A 78 -17.52 14.40 12.05
CA LYS A 78 -18.56 15.28 12.66
C LYS A 78 -19.52 14.50 13.54
N ASN A 79 -19.94 13.31 13.10
CA ASN A 79 -20.82 12.45 13.91
C ASN A 79 -20.13 11.93 15.16
N LEU A 80 -18.83 11.56 15.06
CA LEU A 80 -18.01 11.17 16.20
C LEU A 80 -17.85 12.31 17.22
N ALA A 81 -17.62 13.54 16.73
CA ALA A 81 -17.54 14.71 17.61
C ALA A 81 -18.86 14.96 18.34
N LYS A 82 -20.01 14.91 17.62
CA LYS A 82 -21.35 15.04 18.23
C LYS A 82 -21.61 13.93 19.27
N LEU A 83 -21.30 12.69 18.93
CA LEU A 83 -21.47 11.57 19.86
C LEU A 83 -20.59 11.73 21.10
N SER A 84 -19.36 12.25 20.93
CA SER A 84 -18.48 12.59 22.06
C SER A 84 -19.08 13.67 22.97
N ASP A 85 -19.65 14.72 22.38
CA ASP A 85 -20.31 15.81 23.12
C ASP A 85 -21.58 15.34 23.83
N ASP A 86 -22.40 14.52 23.16
CA ASP A 86 -23.62 13.95 23.76
C ASP A 86 -23.30 12.99 24.91
N LEU A 87 -22.25 12.21 24.76
CA LEU A 87 -21.75 11.32 25.82
C LEU A 87 -21.16 12.14 26.99
N GLU A 88 -20.47 13.25 26.73
CA GLU A 88 -20.00 14.15 27.80
C GLU A 88 -21.15 14.82 28.53
N LYS A 89 -22.19 15.27 27.85
CA LYS A 89 -23.42 15.82 28.44
C LYS A 89 -24.16 14.78 29.27
N ASN A 90 -24.35 13.56 28.76
CA ASN A 90 -24.97 12.46 29.47
C ASN A 90 -24.16 12.05 30.71
N SER A 91 -22.80 12.07 30.62
CA SER A 91 -21.92 11.82 31.77
C SER A 91 -22.12 12.84 32.90
N LYS A 92 -22.25 14.15 32.57
CA LYS A 92 -22.52 15.21 33.57
C LYS A 92 -23.88 15.05 34.24
N LEU A 93 -24.88 14.52 33.55
CA LEU A 93 -26.22 14.26 34.13
C LEU A 93 -26.25 13.02 35.04
N MET A 94 -25.35 12.06 34.83
CA MET A 94 -25.24 10.84 35.67
C MET A 94 -24.42 11.00 36.95
N LEU A 95 -23.83 12.16 37.19
CA LEU A 95 -22.93 12.42 38.33
C LEU A 95 -23.57 12.46 39.75
N SER A 96 -24.85 12.09 39.92
CA SER A 96 -25.56 12.26 41.19
C SER A 96 -25.76 11.02 42.07
N SER A 97 -25.18 9.87 41.76
CA SER A 97 -25.27 8.70 42.67
C SER A 97 -24.04 7.77 42.58
N SER A 98 -23.82 6.93 43.62
CA SER A 98 -22.69 5.99 43.71
C SER A 98 -22.57 4.93 42.57
N LYS A 99 -23.65 4.70 41.79
CA LYS A 99 -23.63 3.98 40.53
C LYS A 99 -22.90 4.76 39.45
N SER A 100 -22.82 6.07 39.56
CA SER A 100 -22.25 7.01 38.62
C SER A 100 -20.73 6.85 38.43
N GLU A 101 -19.99 6.56 39.51
CA GLU A 101 -18.51 6.44 39.40
C GLU A 101 -18.08 5.22 38.56
N LEU A 102 -18.73 4.06 38.79
CA LEU A 102 -18.45 2.85 38.00
C LEU A 102 -18.89 3.00 36.53
N SER A 103 -20.05 3.65 36.32
CA SER A 103 -20.53 3.95 34.96
C SER A 103 -19.59 4.90 34.23
N ASN A 104 -19.11 5.97 34.92
CA ASN A 104 -18.14 6.90 34.36
C ASN A 104 -16.81 6.21 34.06
N ARG A 105 -16.33 5.34 34.92
CA ARG A 105 -15.11 4.58 34.75
C ARG A 105 -15.21 3.61 33.58
N LEU A 106 -16.36 2.95 33.38
CA LEU A 106 -16.65 2.10 32.23
C LEU A 106 -16.68 2.91 30.95
N TYR A 107 -17.32 4.07 30.96
CA TYR A 107 -17.34 4.99 29.82
C TYR A 107 -15.94 5.43 29.43
N LEU A 108 -15.12 5.85 30.38
CA LEU A 108 -13.76 6.29 30.15
C LEU A 108 -12.88 5.17 29.57
N ALA A 109 -13.01 3.94 30.11
CA ALA A 109 -12.29 2.77 29.59
C ALA A 109 -12.71 2.43 28.15
N LYS A 110 -14.01 2.48 27.84
CA LYS A 110 -14.53 2.29 26.48
C LYS A 110 -14.04 3.39 25.54
N SER A 111 -14.16 4.66 25.94
CA SER A 111 -13.69 5.81 25.16
C SER A 111 -12.19 5.73 24.87
N LEU A 112 -11.38 5.31 25.87
CA LEU A 112 -9.94 5.10 25.70
C LEU A 112 -9.66 4.04 24.63
N LEU A 113 -10.32 2.88 24.70
CA LEU A 113 -10.14 1.80 23.72
C LEU A 113 -10.52 2.24 22.30
N ASP A 114 -11.64 2.95 22.15
CA ASP A 114 -12.08 3.42 20.85
C ASP A 114 -11.11 4.45 20.25
N ARG A 115 -10.63 5.40 21.07
CA ARG A 115 -9.62 6.39 20.65
C ARG A 115 -8.29 5.73 20.29
N LEU A 116 -7.85 4.75 21.07
CA LEU A 116 -6.64 3.99 20.80
C LEU A 116 -6.73 3.27 19.44
N LYS A 117 -7.85 2.58 19.17
CA LYS A 117 -8.09 1.89 17.89
C LYS A 117 -8.21 2.84 16.70
N SER A 118 -8.69 4.06 16.95
CA SER A 118 -8.83 5.11 15.92
C SER A 118 -7.56 5.96 15.75
N GLY A 119 -6.50 5.70 16.50
CA GLY A 119 -5.25 6.48 16.41
C GLY A 119 -5.34 7.88 17.03
N VAL A 120 -6.37 8.16 17.83
CA VAL A 120 -6.62 9.47 18.43
C VAL A 120 -5.99 9.55 19.82
N PRO A 121 -5.36 10.70 20.21
CA PRO A 121 -4.85 10.91 21.58
C PRO A 121 -5.91 10.67 22.64
N TYR A 122 -5.52 10.03 23.75
CA TYR A 122 -6.42 9.66 24.85
C TYR A 122 -5.90 10.03 26.25
N SER A 123 -4.97 11.00 26.33
CA SER A 123 -4.46 11.50 27.61
C SER A 123 -5.56 11.95 28.59
N PRO A 124 -6.64 12.66 28.17
CA PRO A 124 -7.70 13.05 29.08
C PRO A 124 -8.39 11.86 29.74
N GLN A 125 -8.61 10.77 29.00
CA GLN A 125 -9.23 9.55 29.53
C GLN A 125 -8.34 8.86 30.55
N LEU A 126 -7.02 8.81 30.32
CA LEU A 126 -6.06 8.25 31.26
C LEU A 126 -5.99 9.08 32.55
N ILE A 127 -5.99 10.40 32.45
CA ILE A 127 -5.98 11.30 33.63
C ILE A 127 -7.25 11.09 34.45
N ALA A 128 -8.41 11.03 33.83
CA ALA A 128 -9.70 10.85 34.47
C ALA A 128 -9.86 9.44 35.10
N LEU A 129 -9.23 8.41 34.55
CA LEU A 129 -9.20 7.06 35.12
C LEU A 129 -8.30 6.95 36.35
N GLY A 130 -7.39 7.90 36.56
CA GLY A 130 -6.38 7.88 37.62
C GLY A 130 -5.18 7.02 37.27
N LYS A 131 -4.03 7.29 37.89
CA LYS A 131 -2.77 6.60 37.59
C LYS A 131 -2.67 5.20 38.21
N GLU A 132 -3.44 4.92 39.24
CA GLU A 132 -3.35 3.67 40.00
C GLU A 132 -3.94 2.50 39.21
N GLY A 133 -3.13 1.44 39.01
CA GLY A 133 -3.56 0.20 38.37
C GLY A 133 -3.67 0.25 36.83
N LEU A 134 -3.19 1.33 36.19
CA LEU A 134 -3.11 1.41 34.73
C LEU A 134 -1.87 0.68 34.23
N ASP A 135 -2.03 -0.07 33.11
CA ASP A 135 -0.93 -0.72 32.44
C ASP A 135 -0.01 0.34 31.78
N PRO A 136 1.33 0.29 32.00
CA PRO A 136 2.28 1.22 31.38
C PRO A 136 2.21 1.27 29.84
N ALA A 137 1.77 0.19 29.19
CA ALA A 137 1.60 0.13 27.74
C ALA A 137 0.64 1.23 27.22
N LEU A 138 -0.32 1.69 28.03
CA LEU A 138 -1.25 2.76 27.69
C LEU A 138 -0.60 4.15 27.65
N LEU A 139 0.53 4.35 28.34
CA LEU A 139 1.16 5.67 28.44
C LEU A 139 1.85 6.08 27.13
N ARG A 140 2.38 5.13 26.39
CA ARG A 140 3.21 5.39 25.20
C ARG A 140 2.50 6.24 24.16
N PHE A 141 1.24 5.96 23.90
CA PHE A 141 0.45 6.58 22.82
C PHE A 141 -0.57 7.61 23.33
N ALA A 142 -0.59 7.88 24.63
CA ALA A 142 -1.60 8.73 25.24
C ALA A 142 -1.68 10.13 24.63
N LYS A 143 -0.52 10.76 24.35
CA LYS A 143 -0.44 12.13 23.83
C LYS A 143 -0.55 12.21 22.31
N GLY A 144 -0.02 11.23 21.57
CA GLY A 144 0.09 11.28 20.11
C GLY A 144 -0.93 10.39 19.39
N GLY A 145 -1.61 9.50 20.10
CA GLY A 145 -2.39 8.42 19.49
C GLY A 145 -1.51 7.24 19.05
N ALA A 146 -2.09 6.05 19.00
CA ALA A 146 -1.42 4.87 18.48
C ALA A 146 -1.55 4.82 16.95
N PRO A 147 -0.59 4.25 16.23
CA PRO A 147 -0.77 4.00 14.82
C PRO A 147 -1.95 3.05 14.62
N THR A 148 -2.80 3.37 13.66
CA THR A 148 -3.89 2.47 13.25
C THR A 148 -3.33 1.27 12.48
N LEU A 149 -4.13 0.24 12.28
CA LEU A 149 -3.75 -0.90 11.43
C LEU A 149 -3.44 -0.43 9.99
N SER A 150 -4.17 0.57 9.49
CA SER A 150 -3.92 1.17 8.18
C SER A 150 -2.56 1.88 8.13
N ASP A 151 -2.20 2.63 9.19
CA ASP A 151 -0.89 3.29 9.27
C ASP A 151 0.24 2.27 9.33
N LEU A 152 0.07 1.22 10.13
CA LEU A 152 1.06 0.13 10.23
C LEU A 152 1.22 -0.60 8.90
N ALA A 153 0.12 -0.86 8.17
CA ALA A 153 0.15 -1.47 6.84
C ALA A 153 0.90 -0.59 5.84
N ALA A 154 0.60 0.71 5.79
CA ALA A 154 1.26 1.66 4.91
C ALA A 154 2.77 1.75 5.19
N ARG A 155 3.15 1.84 6.47
CA ARG A 155 4.57 1.88 6.88
C ARG A 155 5.29 0.57 6.60
N LEU A 156 4.64 -0.59 6.74
CA LEU A 156 5.21 -1.88 6.37
C LEU A 156 5.49 -1.95 4.87
N SER A 157 4.55 -1.51 4.05
CA SER A 157 4.70 -1.51 2.58
C SER A 157 5.88 -0.64 2.13
N VAL A 158 6.07 0.54 2.73
CA VAL A 158 7.24 1.41 2.47
C VAL A 158 8.54 0.71 2.83
N ARG A 159 8.63 0.12 4.03
CA ARG A 159 9.84 -0.59 4.49
C ARG A 159 10.11 -1.87 3.70
N ALA A 160 9.07 -2.57 3.27
CA ALA A 160 9.19 -3.70 2.35
C ALA A 160 9.78 -3.28 1.00
N GLY A 161 9.48 -2.07 0.53
CA GLY A 161 10.11 -1.47 -0.65
C GLY A 161 11.62 -1.27 -0.47
N GLU A 162 12.04 -0.75 0.68
CA GLU A 162 13.48 -0.54 1.00
C GLU A 162 14.26 -1.87 1.04
N LEU A 163 13.69 -2.93 1.61
CA LEU A 163 14.29 -4.26 1.59
C LEU A 163 14.44 -4.83 0.18
N LYS A 164 13.44 -4.64 -0.67
CA LYS A 164 13.48 -5.03 -2.09
C LYS A 164 14.58 -4.29 -2.85
N ASP A 165 14.85 -3.03 -2.51
CA ASP A 165 15.88 -2.22 -3.15
C ASP A 165 17.29 -2.54 -2.62
N ALA A 166 17.45 -2.87 -1.35
CA ALA A 166 18.70 -3.33 -0.77
C ALA A 166 19.16 -4.70 -1.31
N ASP A 167 18.22 -5.60 -1.60
CA ASP A 167 18.51 -6.92 -2.20
C ASP A 167 18.90 -6.81 -3.69
N LYS A 168 18.48 -5.74 -4.38
CA LYS A 168 18.87 -5.43 -5.78
C LYS A 168 20.38 -5.21 -5.94
N THR A 169 21.09 -4.80 -4.90
CA THR A 169 22.54 -4.57 -4.95
C THR A 169 23.35 -5.86 -4.80
N LYS A 170 22.72 -6.97 -4.41
CA LYS A 170 23.42 -8.24 -4.09
C LYS A 170 23.13 -9.42 -5.04
N ARG A 171 22.13 -9.35 -5.92
CA ARG A 171 21.74 -10.47 -6.80
C ARG A 171 21.41 -10.04 -8.23
N ASP A 172 21.76 -10.92 -9.18
CA ASP A 172 21.70 -10.84 -10.63
C ASP A 172 20.49 -10.15 -11.28
N LYS A 173 20.78 -9.49 -12.41
CA LYS A 173 19.86 -8.73 -13.28
C LYS A 173 18.64 -9.50 -13.83
N ASN A 174 18.57 -10.82 -13.67
CA ASN A 174 17.50 -11.65 -14.25
C ASN A 174 16.23 -11.77 -13.42
N TRP A 175 16.26 -11.46 -12.13
CA TRP A 175 15.07 -11.56 -11.28
C TRP A 175 14.06 -10.42 -11.48
N LYS A 176 14.52 -9.25 -11.97
CA LYS A 176 13.65 -8.09 -12.26
C LYS A 176 12.50 -8.41 -13.20
N ASN A 177 12.75 -9.23 -14.22
CA ASN A 177 11.75 -9.58 -15.22
C ASN A 177 10.73 -10.60 -14.71
N ASN A 178 11.13 -11.48 -13.79
CA ASN A 178 10.24 -12.47 -13.18
C ASN A 178 9.36 -11.82 -12.10
N LEU A 179 9.91 -10.93 -11.28
CA LEU A 179 9.15 -10.23 -10.24
C LEU A 179 8.15 -9.21 -10.83
N LYS A 180 8.52 -8.50 -11.90
CA LYS A 180 7.61 -7.57 -12.58
C LYS A 180 6.42 -8.29 -13.22
N LYS A 181 6.62 -9.50 -13.75
CA LYS A 181 5.53 -10.36 -14.25
C LYS A 181 4.64 -10.92 -13.14
N GLU A 182 5.18 -11.18 -11.97
CA GLU A 182 4.42 -11.70 -10.83
C GLU A 182 3.63 -10.58 -10.12
N ILE A 183 4.25 -9.42 -9.87
CA ILE A 183 3.58 -8.29 -9.16
C ILE A 183 2.45 -7.69 -10.00
N THR A 184 2.57 -7.57 -11.32
CA THR A 184 1.48 -7.10 -12.20
C THR A 184 0.29 -8.07 -12.25
N LYS A 185 0.49 -9.35 -11.97
CA LYS A 185 -0.59 -10.32 -11.79
C LYS A 185 -1.29 -10.17 -10.43
N PHE A 186 -0.61 -9.70 -9.38
CA PHE A 186 -1.12 -9.64 -8.00
C PHE A 186 -1.96 -8.40 -7.68
N VAL A 187 -1.90 -7.34 -8.46
CA VAL A 187 -2.71 -6.13 -8.24
C VAL A 187 -4.22 -6.33 -8.49
N LYS A 188 -4.63 -7.45 -9.09
CA LYS A 188 -6.05 -7.71 -9.44
C LYS A 188 -6.63 -9.05 -8.98
N ILE A 189 -5.89 -9.89 -8.26
CA ILE A 189 -6.39 -11.22 -7.87
C ILE A 189 -6.24 -11.36 -6.36
N LYS A 190 -7.35 -11.64 -5.64
CA LYS A 190 -7.31 -12.17 -4.26
C LYS A 190 -6.25 -13.28 -4.24
N PRO A 191 -5.21 -13.16 -3.40
CA PRO A 191 -4.10 -14.09 -3.48
C PRO A 191 -4.50 -15.44 -2.91
N THR A 192 -4.89 -16.34 -3.79
CA THR A 192 -5.28 -17.72 -3.44
C THR A 192 -4.06 -18.56 -3.03
N ASN A 193 -2.83 -18.04 -3.14
CA ASN A 193 -1.60 -18.80 -2.97
C ASN A 193 -0.44 -18.04 -2.29
N ILE A 194 -0.70 -17.07 -1.41
CA ILE A 194 0.35 -16.33 -0.66
C ILE A 194 1.27 -17.28 0.11
N ASN A 195 0.73 -18.38 0.61
CA ASN A 195 1.49 -19.38 1.39
C ASN A 195 2.53 -20.16 0.56
N LYS A 196 2.46 -20.10 -0.78
CA LYS A 196 3.44 -20.79 -1.66
C LYS A 196 4.64 -19.93 -2.01
N ILE A 197 4.62 -18.63 -1.67
CA ILE A 197 5.74 -17.71 -1.93
C ILE A 197 6.74 -17.85 -0.78
N SER A 198 7.94 -18.33 -1.10
CA SER A 198 9.02 -18.56 -0.14
C SER A 198 9.90 -17.31 0.05
N GLY A 199 10.67 -17.28 1.14
CA GLY A 199 11.64 -16.22 1.44
C GLY A 199 11.01 -14.92 1.88
N THR A 200 11.84 -13.88 2.03
CA THR A 200 11.47 -12.54 2.51
C THR A 200 10.27 -11.92 1.79
N PRO A 201 10.17 -11.98 0.43
CA PRO A 201 9.00 -11.43 -0.25
C PRO A 201 7.69 -12.12 0.15
N GLY A 202 7.72 -13.43 0.39
CA GLY A 202 6.56 -14.19 0.84
C GLY A 202 6.13 -13.82 2.25
N VAL A 203 7.10 -13.66 3.16
CA VAL A 203 6.85 -13.22 4.54
C VAL A 203 6.22 -11.83 4.55
N LEU A 204 6.78 -10.86 3.80
CA LEU A 204 6.25 -9.51 3.71
C LEU A 204 4.81 -9.48 3.18
N LEU A 205 4.52 -10.25 2.13
CA LEU A 205 3.17 -10.36 1.57
C LEU A 205 2.18 -10.95 2.59
N ARG A 206 2.57 -12.00 3.33
CA ARG A 206 1.71 -12.59 4.37
C ARG A 206 1.48 -11.63 5.52
N ALA A 207 2.49 -10.85 5.92
CA ALA A 207 2.36 -9.83 6.95
C ALA A 207 1.42 -8.68 6.49
N GLU A 208 1.58 -8.16 5.28
CA GLU A 208 0.69 -7.14 4.69
C GLU A 208 -0.76 -7.66 4.61
N TYR A 209 -0.94 -8.88 4.15
CA TYR A 209 -2.26 -9.51 4.09
C TYR A 209 -2.88 -9.71 5.48
N ALA A 210 -2.09 -10.11 6.46
CA ALA A 210 -2.55 -10.27 7.84
C ALA A 210 -3.05 -8.95 8.43
N ILE A 211 -2.31 -7.85 8.24
CA ILE A 211 -2.73 -6.50 8.71
C ILE A 211 -4.01 -6.06 8.00
N SER A 212 -4.10 -6.23 6.69
CA SER A 212 -5.28 -5.86 5.90
C SER A 212 -6.55 -6.58 6.37
N ASN A 213 -6.39 -7.77 6.96
CA ASN A 213 -7.47 -8.53 7.57
C ASN A 213 -7.62 -8.30 9.08
N GLY A 214 -6.99 -7.26 9.62
CA GLY A 214 -7.09 -6.90 11.04
C GLY A 214 -6.25 -7.76 11.98
N ASN A 215 -5.41 -8.66 11.48
CA ASN A 215 -4.65 -9.60 12.30
C ASN A 215 -3.20 -9.13 12.49
N LEU A 216 -3.02 -8.19 13.45
CA LEU A 216 -1.71 -7.64 13.79
C LEU A 216 -0.77 -8.70 14.37
N ASP A 217 -1.28 -9.66 15.14
CA ASP A 217 -0.50 -10.73 15.75
C ASP A 217 0.18 -11.60 14.70
N LYS A 218 -0.59 -12.01 13.69
CA LYS A 218 -0.06 -12.80 12.59
C LYS A 218 0.97 -12.01 11.80
N ALA A 219 0.74 -10.72 11.56
CA ALA A 219 1.70 -9.87 10.87
C ALA A 219 3.02 -9.76 11.64
N ILE A 220 2.97 -9.54 12.96
CA ILE A 220 4.14 -9.53 13.84
C ILE A 220 4.88 -10.87 13.76
N GLY A 221 4.17 -12.00 13.85
CA GLY A 221 4.75 -13.34 13.78
C GLY A 221 5.46 -13.62 12.45
N GLU A 222 4.87 -13.19 11.33
CA GLU A 222 5.51 -13.31 10.02
C GLU A 222 6.84 -12.51 9.97
N ILE A 223 6.84 -11.26 10.43
CA ILE A 223 8.05 -10.43 10.43
C ILE A 223 9.10 -10.96 11.43
N ASP A 224 8.69 -11.46 12.58
CA ASP A 224 9.62 -12.09 13.55
C ASP A 224 10.29 -13.35 13.00
N SER A 225 9.70 -14.00 11.99
CA SER A 225 10.28 -15.19 11.34
C SER A 225 11.43 -14.88 10.37
N LEU A 226 11.66 -13.60 10.03
CA LEU A 226 12.77 -13.16 9.20
C LEU A 226 14.10 -13.36 9.93
N ASP A 227 15.17 -13.54 9.16
CA ASP A 227 16.51 -13.59 9.71
C ASP A 227 16.93 -12.24 10.36
N PHE A 228 18.05 -12.26 11.10
CA PHE A 228 18.49 -11.10 11.87
C PHE A 228 18.79 -9.88 10.99
N GLN A 229 19.35 -10.08 9.79
CA GLN A 229 19.74 -8.97 8.91
C GLN A 229 18.52 -8.34 8.24
N GLU A 230 17.62 -9.14 7.71
CA GLU A 230 16.37 -8.71 7.06
C GLU A 230 15.43 -8.04 8.06
N ARG A 231 15.30 -8.63 9.26
CA ARG A 231 14.52 -8.08 10.35
C ARG A 231 15.06 -6.74 10.84
N GLY A 232 16.38 -6.51 10.73
CA GLY A 232 17.04 -5.27 11.15
C GLY A 232 16.36 -4.02 10.56
N VAL A 233 16.02 -4.03 9.28
CA VAL A 233 15.34 -2.92 8.58
C VAL A 233 13.93 -2.69 9.11
N LEU A 234 13.27 -3.75 9.61
CA LEU A 234 11.89 -3.75 10.10
C LEU A 234 11.79 -3.58 11.62
N ASN A 235 12.91 -3.52 12.35
CA ASN A 235 12.90 -3.46 13.81
C ASN A 235 12.10 -2.29 14.36
N ALA A 236 12.19 -1.10 13.76
CA ALA A 236 11.44 0.07 14.20
C ALA A 236 9.93 -0.16 14.02
N TRP A 237 9.51 -0.70 12.88
CA TRP A 237 8.14 -1.07 12.61
C TRP A 237 7.65 -2.15 13.60
N LEU A 238 8.45 -3.19 13.81
CA LEU A 238 8.12 -4.30 14.70
C LEU A 238 7.95 -3.84 16.16
N ALA A 239 8.83 -2.95 16.63
CA ALA A 239 8.73 -2.36 17.96
C ALA A 239 7.45 -1.51 18.13
N GLU A 240 7.06 -0.78 17.09
CA GLU A 240 5.83 0.02 17.10
C GLU A 240 4.59 -0.87 17.02
N ALA A 241 4.58 -1.88 16.15
CA ALA A 241 3.51 -2.86 16.03
C ALA A 241 3.27 -3.64 17.33
N LYS A 242 4.34 -4.12 17.97
CA LYS A 242 4.28 -4.80 19.28
C LYS A 242 3.76 -3.85 20.38
N ALA A 243 4.21 -2.62 20.40
CA ALA A 243 3.73 -1.63 21.36
C ALA A 243 2.24 -1.33 21.16
N THR A 244 1.78 -1.19 19.91
CA THR A 244 0.36 -0.99 19.58
C THR A 244 -0.49 -2.18 20.01
N LYS A 245 -0.03 -3.40 19.74
CA LYS A 245 -0.66 -4.63 20.22
C LYS A 245 -0.80 -4.62 21.75
N ASN A 246 0.30 -4.35 22.46
CA ASN A 246 0.31 -4.36 23.92
C ASN A 246 -0.65 -3.29 24.49
N ALA A 247 -0.68 -2.10 23.89
CA ALA A 247 -1.61 -1.05 24.30
C ALA A 247 -3.08 -1.46 24.06
N ASN A 248 -3.39 -2.12 22.95
CA ASN A 248 -4.73 -2.65 22.69
C ASN A 248 -5.15 -3.71 23.73
N ILE A 249 -4.27 -4.66 24.02
CA ILE A 249 -4.51 -5.69 25.04
C ILE A 249 -4.74 -5.04 26.41
N ALA A 250 -3.91 -4.05 26.78
CA ALA A 250 -4.04 -3.34 28.05
C ALA A 250 -5.38 -2.58 28.14
N ALA A 251 -5.81 -1.93 27.05
CA ALA A 251 -7.10 -1.22 27.00
C ALA A 251 -8.30 -2.19 27.05
N GLU A 252 -8.22 -3.31 26.36
CA GLU A 252 -9.26 -4.36 26.40
C GLU A 252 -9.36 -5.00 27.81
N ASN A 253 -8.23 -5.26 28.44
CA ASN A 253 -8.19 -5.76 29.82
C ASN A 253 -8.75 -4.73 30.82
N LEU A 254 -8.45 -3.44 30.64
CA LEU A 254 -9.00 -2.37 31.45
C LEU A 254 -10.53 -2.32 31.33
N LEU A 255 -11.04 -2.36 30.10
CA LEU A 255 -12.48 -2.39 29.82
C LEU A 255 -13.14 -3.62 30.43
N ALA A 256 -12.55 -4.82 30.25
CA ALA A 256 -13.07 -6.06 30.83
C ALA A 256 -13.14 -6.02 32.36
N LYS A 257 -12.06 -5.57 33.01
CA LYS A 257 -12.03 -5.40 34.48
C LYS A 257 -13.10 -4.42 34.96
N THR A 258 -13.25 -3.29 34.25
CA THR A 258 -14.23 -2.27 34.63
C THR A 258 -15.67 -2.77 34.43
N THR A 259 -15.92 -3.52 33.33
CA THR A 259 -17.21 -4.18 33.06
C THR A 259 -17.55 -5.18 34.15
N ALA A 260 -16.61 -6.04 34.53
CA ALA A 260 -16.81 -7.02 35.59
C ALA A 260 -17.11 -6.36 36.96
N ALA A 261 -16.41 -5.26 37.27
CA ALA A 261 -16.67 -4.48 38.49
C ALA A 261 -18.08 -3.85 38.47
N PHE A 262 -18.52 -3.35 37.31
CA PHE A 262 -19.88 -2.80 37.15
C PHE A 262 -20.96 -3.87 37.32
N GLN A 263 -20.76 -5.07 36.75
CA GLN A 263 -21.72 -6.18 36.83
C GLN A 263 -21.85 -6.76 38.23
N LYS A 264 -20.78 -6.85 39.00
CA LYS A 264 -20.82 -7.37 40.39
C LYS A 264 -21.59 -6.48 41.36
N ARG A 265 -21.83 -5.22 41.00
CA ARG A 265 -22.47 -4.23 41.87
C ARG A 265 -23.93 -3.91 41.48
N ASN A 266 -24.40 -4.50 40.40
CA ASN A 266 -25.78 -4.52 39.94
C ASN A 266 -26.47 -5.84 40.31
#